data_4860454dc7f7d23e7085e8a3e12bb3c5
#
_entry.id   4860454dc7f7d23e7085e8a3e12bb3c5
#
_cell.length_a   1.000
_cell.length_b   1.000
_cell.length_c   1.000
_cell.angle_alpha   90.00
_cell.angle_beta   90.00
_cell.angle_gamma   90.00
#
_symmetry.space_group_name_H-M   'P 1'
#
loop_
_entity.id
_entity.type
_entity.pdbx_description
1 polymer ?
#
loop_
_entity_poly.entity_id
_entity_poly.type
_entity_poly.pdbx_seq_one_letter_code
_entity_poly.pdbx_strand_id
1 'polypeptide(L)'
;MKKIVLTIALALVAVAGTYAQDRVYQQIYKSAYAVAANKAEDTGLRKVASFKVDAISYLQTKTLAALSVEKETPLSQETIKHLNNQLDSMAYFMYDYVNLFTKEYAKAADEKAKNRIKKIFREASINHPLYHDDDAELVLAYYNREDYLTQFSLDTNWVEALEEVKGKLK
;
A
#
# COMPACT_ATOMS: atom_id res chain seq x y z
N MET A 1 0.64 -5.76 -20.30
CA MET A 1 -0.14 -5.59 -19.06
C MET A 1 0.18 -4.31 -18.27
N LYS A 2 1.43 -3.82 -18.18
CA LYS A 2 1.77 -2.55 -17.46
C LYS A 2 1.03 -1.29 -17.96
N LYS A 3 0.63 -1.22 -19.24
CA LYS A 3 -0.05 -0.04 -19.81
C LYS A 3 -1.55 0.05 -19.46
N ILE A 4 -2.21 -1.07 -19.17
CA ILE A 4 -3.64 -1.10 -18.84
C ILE A 4 -3.88 -0.61 -17.41
N VAL A 5 -3.00 -0.96 -16.46
CA VAL A 5 -3.10 -0.53 -15.06
C VAL A 5 -3.00 0.99 -14.93
N LEU A 6 -2.10 1.61 -15.71
CA LEU A 6 -1.93 3.07 -15.69
C LEU A 6 -3.16 3.81 -16.24
N THR A 7 -3.84 3.26 -17.23
CA THR A 7 -5.02 3.87 -17.85
C THR A 7 -6.25 3.80 -16.94
N ILE A 8 -6.38 2.72 -16.15
CA ILE A 8 -7.50 2.53 -15.21
C ILE A 8 -7.33 3.43 -13.98
N ALA A 9 -6.10 3.58 -13.47
CA ALA A 9 -5.82 4.51 -12.38
C ALA A 9 -6.14 5.98 -12.75
N LEU A 10 -5.93 6.37 -14.02
CA LEU A 10 -6.34 7.69 -14.52
C LEU A 10 -7.86 7.85 -14.62
N ALA A 11 -8.63 6.79 -14.89
CA ALA A 11 -10.08 6.88 -15.05
C ALA A 11 -10.80 7.21 -13.73
N LEU A 12 -10.30 6.74 -12.58
CA LEU A 12 -10.83 7.15 -11.26
C LEU A 12 -10.59 8.63 -10.95
N VAL A 13 -9.52 9.20 -11.47
CA VAL A 13 -9.20 10.63 -11.31
C VAL A 13 -10.10 11.51 -12.20
N ALA A 14 -10.50 11.03 -13.37
CA ALA A 14 -11.25 11.83 -14.36
C ALA A 14 -12.73 12.06 -14.02
N VAL A 15 -13.33 11.25 -13.12
CA VAL A 15 -14.75 11.38 -12.72
C VAL A 15 -14.96 12.41 -11.60
N ALA A 16 -13.89 12.85 -10.92
CA ALA A 16 -13.96 13.93 -9.93
C ALA A 16 -13.80 15.28 -10.65
N GLY A 17 -14.90 15.83 -11.13
CA GLY A 17 -14.91 17.17 -11.73
C GLY A 17 -14.35 18.24 -10.80
N THR A 18 -13.55 19.14 -11.38
CA THR A 18 -13.22 20.50 -10.98
C THR A 18 -13.08 20.81 -9.48
N TYR A 19 -11.84 21.04 -9.02
CA TYR A 19 -11.45 21.56 -7.70
C TYR A 19 -11.61 20.63 -6.48
N ALA A 20 -11.63 19.33 -6.66
CA ALA A 20 -11.54 18.42 -5.53
C ALA A 20 -10.09 18.38 -5.00
N GLN A 21 -9.92 18.75 -3.74
CA GLN A 21 -8.69 18.48 -3.00
C GLN A 21 -8.30 17.00 -3.19
N ASP A 22 -7.02 16.73 -3.49
CA ASP A 22 -6.53 15.36 -3.62
C ASP A 22 -6.96 14.51 -2.42
N ARG A 23 -7.48 13.33 -2.70
CA ARG A 23 -7.82 12.34 -1.68
C ARG A 23 -6.58 11.85 -0.95
N VAL A 24 -6.74 11.31 0.26
CA VAL A 24 -5.62 10.85 1.10
C VAL A 24 -4.74 9.85 0.35
N TYR A 25 -5.33 8.85 -0.27
CA TYR A 25 -4.55 7.87 -1.04
C TYR A 25 -3.77 8.50 -2.21
N GLN A 26 -4.34 9.52 -2.87
CA GLN A 26 -3.67 10.24 -3.95
C GLN A 26 -2.49 11.08 -3.45
N GLN A 27 -2.66 11.74 -2.31
CA GLN A 27 -1.59 12.53 -1.69
C GLN A 27 -0.41 11.64 -1.29
N ILE A 28 -0.71 10.49 -0.63
CA ILE A 28 0.32 9.52 -0.25
C ILE A 28 1.01 8.96 -1.49
N TYR A 29 0.24 8.59 -2.53
CA TYR A 29 0.79 8.09 -3.79
C TYR A 29 1.74 9.10 -4.43
N LYS A 30 1.29 10.35 -4.63
CA LYS A 30 2.09 11.40 -5.27
C LYS A 30 3.38 11.70 -4.51
N SER A 31 3.30 11.83 -3.17
CA SER A 31 4.47 12.08 -2.34
C SER A 31 5.45 10.91 -2.36
N ALA A 32 4.95 9.68 -2.26
CA ALA A 32 5.78 8.49 -2.33
C ALA A 32 6.44 8.33 -3.72
N TYR A 33 5.68 8.58 -4.79
CA TYR A 33 6.20 8.53 -6.16
C TYR A 33 7.34 9.53 -6.38
N ALA A 34 7.19 10.74 -5.88
CA ALA A 34 8.22 11.77 -5.98
C ALA A 34 9.55 11.32 -5.32
N VAL A 35 9.47 10.71 -4.13
CA VAL A 35 10.65 10.17 -3.43
C VAL A 35 11.24 8.97 -4.17
N ALA A 36 10.41 8.02 -4.61
CA ALA A 36 10.84 6.81 -5.32
C ALA A 36 11.57 7.14 -6.63
N ALA A 37 11.10 8.16 -7.35
CA ALA A 37 11.66 8.60 -8.63
C ALA A 37 12.92 9.46 -8.49
N ASN A 38 13.14 10.09 -7.33
CA ASN A 38 14.28 10.99 -7.11
C ASN A 38 15.57 10.19 -6.87
N LYS A 39 16.45 10.15 -7.86
CA LYS A 39 17.73 9.43 -7.80
C LYS A 39 18.72 10.02 -6.78
N ALA A 40 18.51 11.26 -6.33
CA ALA A 40 19.35 11.89 -5.31
C ALA A 40 18.99 11.47 -3.88
N GLU A 41 17.82 10.84 -3.68
CA GLU A 41 17.40 10.34 -2.38
C GLU A 41 18.12 9.03 -2.00
N ASP A 42 18.20 8.79 -0.71
CA ASP A 42 18.73 7.54 -0.16
C ASP A 42 18.01 6.31 -0.70
N THR A 43 18.77 5.26 -1.01
CA THR A 43 18.24 4.03 -1.58
C THR A 43 17.20 3.36 -0.69
N GLY A 44 17.37 3.37 0.63
CA GLY A 44 16.41 2.82 1.60
C GLY A 44 15.10 3.60 1.59
N LEU A 45 15.18 4.93 1.58
CA LEU A 45 13.99 5.80 1.48
C LEU A 45 13.24 5.56 0.17
N ARG A 46 13.95 5.44 -0.93
CA ARG A 46 13.36 5.15 -2.25
C ARG A 46 12.66 3.80 -2.28
N LYS A 47 13.25 2.77 -1.67
CA LYS A 47 12.63 1.43 -1.57
C LYS A 47 11.33 1.46 -0.75
N VAL A 48 11.33 2.14 0.39
CA VAL A 48 10.13 2.33 1.21
C VAL A 48 9.06 3.11 0.45
N ALA A 49 9.45 4.14 -0.27
CA ALA A 49 8.54 4.93 -1.09
C ALA A 49 7.96 4.12 -2.26
N SER A 50 8.77 3.32 -2.95
CA SER A 50 8.31 2.41 -3.99
C SER A 50 7.28 1.42 -3.47
N PHE A 51 7.49 0.84 -2.28
CA PHE A 51 6.50 -0.03 -1.66
C PHE A 51 5.16 0.68 -1.45
N LYS A 52 5.15 1.92 -0.95
CA LYS A 52 3.91 2.70 -0.77
C LYS A 52 3.17 2.92 -2.08
N VAL A 53 3.89 3.22 -3.17
CA VAL A 53 3.32 3.38 -4.52
C VAL A 53 2.65 2.09 -4.96
N ASP A 54 3.34 0.96 -4.82
CA ASP A 54 2.86 -0.33 -5.28
C ASP A 54 1.69 -0.85 -4.43
N ALA A 55 1.73 -0.65 -3.12
CA ALA A 55 0.63 -1.02 -2.22
C ALA A 55 -0.66 -0.23 -2.55
N ILE A 56 -0.56 1.07 -2.81
CA ILE A 56 -1.73 1.86 -3.23
C ILE A 56 -2.23 1.41 -4.60
N SER A 57 -1.33 1.16 -5.55
CA SER A 57 -1.70 0.67 -6.88
C SER A 57 -2.41 -0.70 -6.81
N TYR A 58 -1.93 -1.58 -5.93
CA TYR A 58 -2.56 -2.87 -5.65
C TYR A 58 -3.98 -2.70 -5.08
N LEU A 59 -4.15 -1.90 -4.02
CA LEU A 59 -5.45 -1.60 -3.42
C LEU A 59 -6.44 -1.05 -4.45
N GLN A 60 -6.02 -0.11 -5.29
CA GLN A 60 -6.85 0.45 -6.36
C GLN A 60 -7.27 -0.61 -7.38
N THR A 61 -6.32 -1.44 -7.82
CA THR A 61 -6.58 -2.48 -8.81
C THR A 61 -7.57 -3.52 -8.28
N LYS A 62 -7.41 -3.96 -7.03
CA LYS A 62 -8.32 -4.94 -6.42
C LYS A 62 -9.71 -4.36 -6.14
N THR A 63 -9.77 -3.11 -5.66
CA THR A 63 -11.06 -2.43 -5.47
C THR A 63 -11.84 -2.29 -6.78
N LEU A 64 -11.15 -1.97 -7.89
CA LEU A 64 -11.77 -1.86 -9.21
C LEU A 64 -12.15 -3.24 -9.78
N ALA A 65 -11.32 -4.25 -9.60
CA ALA A 65 -11.62 -5.61 -10.06
C ALA A 65 -12.89 -6.15 -9.41
N ALA A 66 -13.07 -5.93 -8.11
CA ALA A 66 -14.28 -6.32 -7.39
C ALA A 66 -15.55 -5.67 -7.96
N LEU A 67 -15.42 -4.48 -8.57
CA LEU A 67 -16.55 -3.78 -9.20
C LEU A 67 -16.86 -4.25 -10.62
N SER A 68 -15.83 -4.62 -11.39
CA SER A 68 -15.99 -5.01 -12.79
C SER A 68 -16.65 -6.38 -12.95
N VAL A 69 -16.63 -7.22 -11.92
CA VAL A 69 -17.26 -8.55 -11.94
C VAL A 69 -18.80 -8.47 -11.82
N GLU A 70 -19.33 -7.37 -11.27
CA GLU A 70 -20.74 -7.34 -10.91
C GLU A 70 -21.67 -6.58 -11.85
N LYS A 71 -21.22 -5.66 -12.74
CA LYS A 71 -22.19 -4.80 -13.47
C LYS A 71 -21.72 -4.23 -14.80
N GLU A 72 -22.57 -4.42 -15.82
CA GLU A 72 -22.63 -3.61 -17.05
C GLU A 72 -23.17 -2.17 -16.82
N THR A 73 -23.56 -1.81 -15.61
CA THR A 73 -24.14 -0.50 -15.27
C THR A 73 -23.13 0.45 -14.68
N PRO A 74 -23.16 1.75 -15.03
CA PRO A 74 -22.31 2.76 -14.42
C PRO A 74 -22.47 2.78 -12.89
N LEU A 75 -21.35 2.93 -12.17
CA LEU A 75 -21.35 3.01 -10.71
C LEU A 75 -22.12 4.24 -10.23
N SER A 76 -22.92 4.08 -9.18
CA SER A 76 -23.56 5.21 -8.53
C SER A 76 -22.53 6.13 -7.85
N GLN A 77 -22.85 7.42 -7.72
CA GLN A 77 -21.99 8.38 -7.02
C GLN A 77 -21.75 7.97 -5.55
N GLU A 78 -22.75 7.33 -4.93
CA GLU A 78 -22.63 6.80 -3.58
C GLU A 78 -21.63 5.66 -3.49
N THR A 79 -21.68 4.72 -4.42
CA THR A 79 -20.71 3.62 -4.54
C THR A 79 -19.31 4.15 -4.74
N ILE A 80 -19.12 5.11 -5.65
CA ILE A 80 -17.83 5.75 -5.91
C ILE A 80 -17.29 6.43 -4.63
N LYS A 81 -18.14 7.15 -3.90
CA LYS A 81 -17.78 7.81 -2.64
C LYS A 81 -17.36 6.79 -1.57
N HIS A 82 -18.12 5.70 -1.43
CA HIS A 82 -17.82 4.63 -0.47
C HIS A 82 -16.45 4.00 -0.75
N LEU A 83 -16.19 3.63 -1.99
CA LEU A 83 -14.92 3.04 -2.41
C LEU A 83 -13.72 3.96 -2.21
N ASN A 84 -13.90 5.22 -2.55
CA ASN A 84 -12.85 6.21 -2.31
C ASN A 84 -12.55 6.37 -0.81
N ASN A 85 -13.57 6.30 0.06
CA ASN A 85 -13.36 6.36 1.51
C ASN A 85 -12.63 5.10 2.02
N GLN A 86 -12.93 3.92 1.46
CA GLN A 86 -12.19 2.70 1.79
C GLN A 86 -10.72 2.80 1.36
N LEU A 87 -10.47 3.28 0.14
CA LEU A 87 -9.10 3.50 -0.35
C LEU A 87 -8.33 4.50 0.52
N ASP A 88 -8.96 5.61 0.91
CA ASP A 88 -8.33 6.58 1.81
C ASP A 88 -7.95 5.96 3.15
N SER A 89 -8.87 5.19 3.74
CA SER A 89 -8.62 4.52 5.03
C SER A 89 -7.49 3.51 4.93
N MET A 90 -7.53 2.63 3.93
CA MET A 90 -6.49 1.61 3.74
C MET A 90 -5.12 2.22 3.43
N ALA A 91 -5.09 3.25 2.59
CA ALA A 91 -3.84 3.96 2.30
C ALA A 91 -3.26 4.67 3.53
N TYR A 92 -4.12 5.25 4.38
CA TYR A 92 -3.71 5.87 5.63
C TYR A 92 -3.11 4.84 6.60
N PHE A 93 -3.77 3.70 6.82
CA PHE A 93 -3.25 2.66 7.71
C PHE A 93 -1.98 2.00 7.16
N MET A 94 -1.88 1.80 5.85
CA MET A 94 -0.64 1.36 5.20
C MET A 94 0.50 2.37 5.45
N TYR A 95 0.21 3.65 5.27
CA TYR A 95 1.19 4.72 5.51
C TYR A 95 1.68 4.72 6.97
N ASP A 96 0.77 4.61 7.94
CA ASP A 96 1.10 4.53 9.36
C ASP A 96 1.94 3.29 9.68
N TYR A 97 1.57 2.14 9.11
CA TYR A 97 2.30 0.88 9.28
C TYR A 97 3.75 0.99 8.82
N VAL A 98 3.95 1.49 7.61
CA VAL A 98 5.27 1.64 7.01
C VAL A 98 6.10 2.69 7.76
N ASN A 99 5.50 3.78 8.21
CA ASN A 99 6.20 4.79 9.00
C ASN A 99 6.58 4.28 10.40
N LEU A 100 5.70 3.51 11.04
CA LEU A 100 6.01 2.86 12.32
C LEU A 100 7.18 1.89 12.15
N PHE A 101 7.17 1.06 11.08
CA PHE A 101 8.31 0.20 10.75
C PHE A 101 9.60 0.99 10.63
N THR A 102 9.63 2.03 9.80
CA THR A 102 10.82 2.86 9.57
C THR A 102 11.35 3.46 10.87
N LYS A 103 10.44 3.96 11.71
CA LYS A 103 10.77 4.54 13.02
C LYS A 103 11.39 3.52 13.97
N GLU A 104 10.75 2.35 14.13
CA GLU A 104 11.23 1.33 15.06
C GLU A 104 12.51 0.65 14.54
N TYR A 105 12.63 0.46 13.23
CA TYR A 105 13.85 -0.04 12.61
C TYR A 105 15.04 0.91 12.81
N ALA A 106 14.82 2.23 12.68
CA ALA A 106 15.87 3.24 12.91
C ALA A 106 16.32 3.34 14.37
N LYS A 107 15.44 3.01 15.33
CA LYS A 107 15.77 3.01 16.77
C LYS A 107 16.51 1.75 17.21
N ALA A 108 16.48 0.69 16.42
CA ALA A 108 17.05 -0.59 16.78
C ALA A 108 18.58 -0.47 16.99
N ALA A 109 19.06 -0.88 18.15
CA ALA A 109 20.43 -0.67 18.58
C ALA A 109 21.46 -1.52 17.82
N ASP A 110 21.05 -2.69 17.34
CA ASP A 110 21.92 -3.65 16.66
C ASP A 110 21.18 -4.46 15.60
N GLU A 111 21.88 -5.26 14.84
CA GLU A 111 21.29 -6.09 13.77
C GLU A 111 20.32 -7.14 14.30
N LYS A 112 20.47 -7.64 15.52
CA LYS A 112 19.52 -8.57 16.12
C LYS A 112 18.20 -7.89 16.39
N ALA A 113 18.22 -6.68 16.93
CA ALA A 113 17.03 -5.86 17.15
C ALA A 113 16.38 -5.48 15.82
N LYS A 114 17.14 -5.07 14.80
CA LYS A 114 16.63 -4.79 13.46
C LYS A 114 15.93 -6.01 12.83
N ASN A 115 16.55 -7.18 12.94
CA ASN A 115 15.97 -8.41 12.43
C ASN A 115 14.68 -8.82 13.16
N ARG A 116 14.60 -8.57 14.48
CA ARG A 116 13.37 -8.74 15.25
C ARG A 116 12.26 -7.82 14.72
N ILE A 117 12.54 -6.54 14.49
CA ILE A 117 11.58 -5.58 13.94
C ILE A 117 11.12 -6.03 12.56
N LYS A 118 12.03 -6.37 11.64
CA LYS A 118 11.68 -6.90 10.32
C LYS A 118 10.72 -8.10 10.43
N LYS A 119 11.04 -9.04 11.32
CA LYS A 119 10.23 -10.25 11.51
C LYS A 119 8.81 -9.91 11.98
N ILE A 120 8.66 -9.08 13.03
CA ILE A 120 7.36 -8.70 13.58
C ILE A 120 6.47 -8.08 12.51
N PHE A 121 6.99 -7.11 11.77
CA PHE A 121 6.22 -6.40 10.75
C PHE A 121 5.92 -7.29 9.54
N ARG A 122 6.87 -8.09 9.09
CA ARG A 122 6.67 -9.03 7.99
C ARG A 122 5.58 -10.05 8.32
N GLU A 123 5.64 -10.69 9.50
CA GLU A 123 4.64 -11.67 9.91
C GLU A 123 3.25 -11.05 10.00
N ALA A 124 3.11 -9.88 10.62
CA ALA A 124 1.82 -9.21 10.71
C ALA A 124 1.24 -8.86 9.32
N SER A 125 2.08 -8.43 8.37
CA SER A 125 1.63 -8.16 7.00
C SER A 125 1.11 -9.42 6.28
N ILE A 126 1.76 -10.57 6.49
CA ILE A 126 1.40 -11.83 5.82
C ILE A 126 0.20 -12.50 6.50
N ASN A 127 0.09 -12.40 7.83
CA ASN A 127 -0.95 -13.06 8.61
C ASN A 127 -2.35 -12.47 8.40
N HIS A 128 -2.44 -11.27 7.85
CA HIS A 128 -3.70 -10.56 7.66
C HIS A 128 -3.93 -10.21 6.18
N PRO A 129 -4.21 -11.20 5.31
CA PRO A 129 -4.56 -10.92 3.92
C PRO A 129 -5.90 -10.19 3.83
N LEU A 130 -6.01 -9.19 2.94
CA LEU A 130 -7.24 -8.41 2.74
C LEU A 130 -8.18 -9.04 1.71
N TYR A 131 -7.63 -9.46 0.58
CA TYR A 131 -8.40 -9.99 -0.55
C TYR A 131 -8.21 -11.49 -0.74
N HIS A 132 -7.31 -12.12 0.02
CA HIS A 132 -6.92 -13.53 -0.16
C HIS A 132 -6.54 -13.83 -1.61
N ASP A 133 -5.66 -12.99 -2.17
CA ASP A 133 -5.24 -13.05 -3.56
C ASP A 133 -4.41 -14.32 -3.83
N ASP A 134 -4.88 -15.14 -4.78
CA ASP A 134 -4.21 -16.37 -5.18
C ASP A 134 -3.01 -16.12 -6.10
N ASP A 135 -2.82 -14.90 -6.61
CA ASP A 135 -1.66 -14.53 -7.42
C ASP A 135 -0.42 -14.33 -6.55
N ALA A 136 0.19 -15.46 -6.17
CA ALA A 136 1.40 -15.47 -5.36
C ALA A 136 2.58 -14.70 -6.01
N GLU A 137 2.66 -14.65 -7.34
CA GLU A 137 3.70 -13.88 -8.04
C GLU A 137 3.49 -12.38 -7.83
N LEU A 138 2.26 -11.91 -7.85
CA LEU A 138 1.93 -10.53 -7.59
C LEU A 138 2.16 -10.16 -6.12
N VAL A 139 1.60 -10.94 -5.21
CA VAL A 139 1.61 -10.66 -3.77
C VAL A 139 2.99 -10.86 -3.16
N LEU A 140 3.66 -11.97 -3.50
CA LEU A 140 4.96 -12.36 -2.96
C LEU A 140 6.15 -11.76 -3.73
N ALA A 141 5.92 -11.05 -4.83
CA ALA A 141 6.99 -10.40 -5.59
C ALA A 141 7.85 -9.48 -4.70
N TYR A 142 7.23 -8.87 -3.71
CA TYR A 142 7.92 -8.05 -2.71
C TYR A 142 8.55 -8.87 -1.60
N TYR A 143 7.91 -9.96 -1.22
CA TYR A 143 8.38 -10.87 -0.19
C TYR A 143 9.69 -11.56 -0.56
N ASN A 144 9.85 -11.96 -1.82
CA ASN A 144 11.03 -12.70 -2.31
C ASN A 144 12.15 -11.80 -2.85
N ARG A 145 11.98 -10.48 -2.89
CA ARG A 145 13.02 -9.56 -3.35
C ARG A 145 13.88 -9.10 -2.18
N GLU A 146 15.13 -9.57 -2.14
CA GLU A 146 16.13 -9.16 -1.15
C GLU A 146 16.42 -7.65 -1.16
N ASP A 147 16.20 -6.98 -2.29
CA ASP A 147 16.41 -5.56 -2.46
C ASP A 147 15.29 -4.69 -1.88
N TYR A 148 14.17 -5.25 -1.40
CA TYR A 148 13.15 -4.51 -0.68
C TYR A 148 13.43 -4.51 0.82
N LEU A 149 13.54 -3.31 1.37
CA LEU A 149 13.78 -3.12 2.81
C LEU A 149 12.64 -3.72 3.66
N THR A 150 11.41 -3.69 3.15
CA THR A 150 10.22 -4.02 3.91
C THR A 150 9.80 -5.48 3.83
N GLN A 151 9.85 -6.12 2.66
CA GLN A 151 9.36 -7.49 2.43
C GLN A 151 7.91 -7.72 2.91
N PHE A 152 7.05 -6.71 2.83
CA PHE A 152 5.64 -6.81 3.21
C PHE A 152 4.81 -7.36 2.05
N SER A 153 3.69 -8.03 2.37
CA SER A 153 2.70 -8.41 1.38
C SER A 153 1.96 -7.17 0.86
N LEU A 154 1.63 -7.14 -0.43
CA LEU A 154 0.71 -6.13 -0.98
C LEU A 154 -0.73 -6.43 -0.55
N ASP A 155 -1.07 -7.71 -0.42
CA ASP A 155 -2.37 -8.18 0.08
C ASP A 155 -2.39 -8.17 1.60
N THR A 156 -2.48 -6.99 2.18
CA THR A 156 -2.47 -6.82 3.63
C THR A 156 -3.69 -6.03 4.10
N ASN A 157 -4.40 -6.54 5.09
CA ASN A 157 -5.34 -5.77 5.90
C ASN A 157 -4.54 -4.87 6.87
N TRP A 158 -4.28 -3.66 6.43
CA TRP A 158 -3.40 -2.72 7.13
C TRP A 158 -3.91 -2.31 8.52
N VAL A 159 -5.22 -2.40 8.76
CA VAL A 159 -5.81 -2.15 10.08
C VAL A 159 -5.37 -3.22 11.07
N GLU A 160 -5.65 -4.48 10.75
CA GLU A 160 -5.34 -5.62 11.61
C GLU A 160 -3.83 -5.81 11.80
N ALA A 161 -3.06 -5.68 10.71
CA ALA A 161 -1.61 -5.77 10.78
C ALA A 161 -1.00 -4.67 11.66
N LEU A 162 -1.51 -3.44 11.60
CA LEU A 162 -1.05 -2.34 12.45
C LEU A 162 -1.39 -2.57 13.93
N GLU A 163 -2.56 -3.11 14.23
CA GLU A 163 -2.98 -3.46 15.59
C GLU A 163 -2.10 -4.57 16.17
N GLU A 164 -1.84 -5.63 15.40
CA GLU A 164 -0.95 -6.72 15.82
C GLU A 164 0.44 -6.20 16.16
N VAL A 165 1.03 -5.38 15.27
CA VAL A 165 2.36 -4.83 15.50
C VAL A 165 2.40 -3.95 16.73
N LYS A 166 1.43 -3.05 16.92
CA LYS A 166 1.33 -2.19 18.11
C LYS A 166 1.22 -3.03 19.41
N GLY A 167 0.57 -4.18 19.35
CA GLY A 167 0.51 -5.12 20.47
C GLY A 167 1.86 -5.78 20.78
N LYS A 168 2.63 -6.15 19.75
CA LYS A 168 3.94 -6.84 19.88
C LYS A 168 5.12 -5.91 20.22
N LEU A 169 4.96 -4.60 20.05
CA LEU A 169 5.99 -3.59 20.36
C LEU A 169 5.90 -3.07 21.80
N LYS A 170 4.83 -3.37 22.53
CA LYS A 170 4.69 -3.05 23.95
C LYS A 170 5.47 -4.04 24.80
#